data_545babeea0dca57905a84abd0868c9a0
#
_entry.id   545babeea0dca57905a84abd0868c9a0
#
_cell.length_a   1.000
_cell.length_b   1.000
_cell.length_c   1.000
_cell.angle_alpha   90.00
_cell.angle_beta   90.00
_cell.angle_gamma   90.00
#
_symmetry.space_group_name_H-M   'P 1'
#
loop_
_entity.id
_entity.type
_entity.pdbx_description
1 polymer ?
#
loop_
_entity_poly.entity_id
_entity_poly.type
_entity_poly.pdbx_seq_one_letter_code
_entity_poly.pdbx_strand_id
1 'polypeptide(L)'
;MEHVVATESKEIKYINKRRRKAFYEKVLFYLLRIFPVKKNLISVCTFEGKGGFGCNAKPLVMKIHEMNPEYQFVWFVNDMGKSFPDYIKKVPNTLISRVYWLTRSKVWIDNYRKPFGTCKRKNQYYINVNHYTVAIKCTGLLRGEGFSEMAYLVSKNDSDMIDDLVIDSDWCEQCFDKALVYEGTFLKTGAPRCD
;
A
#
# COMPACT_ATOMS: atom_id res chain seq x y z
N MET A 1 28.41 21.03 17.96
CA MET A 1 27.37 20.56 18.88
C MET A 1 26.00 21.21 18.57
N GLU A 2 25.87 22.52 18.47
CA GLU A 2 24.59 23.19 18.20
C GLU A 2 23.88 22.79 16.91
N HIS A 3 24.63 22.53 15.84
CA HIS A 3 24.07 22.12 14.55
C HIS A 3 23.42 20.73 14.59
N VAL A 4 23.99 19.80 15.35
CA VAL A 4 23.47 18.43 15.53
C VAL A 4 22.21 18.46 16.37
N VAL A 5 22.20 19.18 17.47
CA VAL A 5 21.04 19.34 18.36
C VAL A 5 19.86 20.01 17.63
N ALA A 6 20.13 21.01 16.79
CA ALA A 6 19.10 21.68 15.99
C ALA A 6 18.50 20.76 14.92
N THR A 7 19.29 19.85 14.36
CA THR A 7 18.84 18.86 13.35
C THR A 7 17.96 17.79 14.00
N GLU A 8 18.37 17.23 15.13
CA GLU A 8 17.56 16.30 15.93
C GLU A 8 16.22 16.92 16.35
N SER A 9 16.21 18.17 16.80
CA SER A 9 14.97 18.87 17.16
C SER A 9 13.99 19.03 15.99
N LYS A 10 14.50 19.28 14.77
CA LYS A 10 13.67 19.37 13.55
C LYS A 10 13.09 18.02 13.16
N GLU A 11 13.87 16.95 13.24
CA GLU A 11 13.41 15.60 12.91
C GLU A 11 12.33 15.14 13.89
N ILE A 12 12.51 15.32 15.18
CA ILE A 12 11.52 15.01 16.21
C ILE A 12 10.20 15.76 15.96
N LYS A 13 10.27 17.07 15.65
CA LYS A 13 9.08 17.86 15.30
C LYS A 13 8.37 17.34 14.08
N TYR A 14 9.12 16.93 13.04
CA TYR A 14 8.56 16.32 11.82
C TYR A 14 7.86 15.01 12.12
N ILE A 15 8.49 14.10 12.86
CA ILE A 15 7.92 12.81 13.27
C ILE A 15 6.63 13.02 14.07
N ASN A 16 6.65 13.90 15.06
CA ASN A 16 5.48 14.20 15.89
C ASN A 16 4.31 14.77 15.05
N LYS A 17 4.60 15.67 14.11
CA LYS A 17 3.59 16.17 13.15
C LYS A 17 2.97 15.03 12.33
N ARG A 18 3.81 14.08 11.83
CA ARG A 18 3.35 12.93 11.06
C ARG A 18 2.54 11.96 11.91
N ARG A 19 2.96 11.68 13.13
CA ARG A 19 2.22 10.85 14.10
C ARG A 19 0.86 11.43 14.42
N ARG A 20 0.79 12.74 14.68
CA ARG A 20 -0.48 13.44 14.94
C ARG A 20 -1.42 13.36 13.73
N LYS A 21 -0.91 13.59 12.51
CA LYS A 21 -1.70 13.43 11.30
C LYS A 21 -2.22 12.00 11.15
N ALA A 22 -1.37 11.00 11.33
CA ALA A 22 -1.73 9.59 11.26
C ALA A 22 -2.80 9.22 12.31
N PHE A 23 -2.73 9.80 13.51
CA PHE A 23 -3.77 9.59 14.52
C PHE A 23 -5.14 10.06 14.04
N TYR A 24 -5.26 11.26 13.47
CA TYR A 24 -6.53 11.74 12.92
C TYR A 24 -7.01 10.90 11.74
N GLU A 25 -6.11 10.46 10.88
CA GLU A 25 -6.46 9.54 9.78
C GLU A 25 -6.99 8.21 10.33
N LYS A 26 -6.38 7.64 11.36
CA LYS A 26 -6.87 6.44 12.06
C LYS A 26 -8.27 6.66 12.64
N VAL A 27 -8.51 7.78 13.29
CA VAL A 27 -9.85 8.13 13.82
C VAL A 27 -10.88 8.12 12.71
N LEU A 28 -10.60 8.72 11.55
CA LEU A 28 -11.51 8.70 10.39
C LEU A 28 -11.77 7.27 9.89
N PHE A 29 -10.75 6.41 9.82
CA PHE A 29 -10.94 5.00 9.49
C PHE A 29 -11.88 4.29 10.47
N TYR A 30 -11.75 4.56 11.78
CA TYR A 30 -12.62 3.97 12.79
C TYR A 30 -14.07 4.50 12.70
N LEU A 31 -14.27 5.78 12.49
CA LEU A 31 -15.59 6.38 12.34
C LEU A 31 -16.33 5.80 11.12
N LEU A 32 -15.62 5.64 9.98
CA LEU A 32 -16.25 5.09 8.76
C LEU A 32 -16.49 3.57 8.83
N ARG A 33 -16.12 2.89 9.92
CA ARG A 33 -16.49 1.48 10.16
C ARG A 33 -17.98 1.26 10.38
N ILE A 34 -18.78 2.32 10.53
CA ILE A 34 -20.25 2.22 10.47
C ILE A 34 -20.73 1.65 9.13
N PHE A 35 -19.98 1.88 8.03
CA PHE A 35 -20.30 1.28 6.74
C PHE A 35 -19.82 -0.18 6.68
N PRO A 36 -20.67 -1.12 6.19
CA PRO A 36 -20.28 -2.51 6.06
C PRO A 36 -19.18 -2.72 4.99
N VAL A 37 -18.38 -3.75 5.18
CA VAL A 37 -17.45 -4.23 4.14
C VAL A 37 -18.26 -4.93 3.06
N LYS A 38 -18.12 -4.50 1.82
CA LYS A 38 -18.74 -5.12 0.64
C LYS A 38 -17.87 -6.29 0.16
N LYS A 39 -18.44 -7.51 0.15
CA LYS A 39 -17.71 -8.75 -0.16
C LYS A 39 -17.10 -8.77 -1.57
N ASN A 40 -17.76 -8.13 -2.53
CA ASN A 40 -17.35 -8.07 -3.94
C ASN A 40 -16.65 -6.76 -4.34
N LEU A 41 -16.23 -5.94 -3.39
CA LEU A 41 -15.53 -4.68 -3.67
C LEU A 41 -14.02 -4.84 -3.46
N ILE A 42 -13.26 -4.53 -4.51
CA ILE A 42 -11.80 -4.54 -4.53
C ILE A 42 -11.28 -3.12 -4.74
N SER A 43 -10.43 -2.64 -3.86
CA SER A 43 -9.74 -1.37 -4.03
C SER A 43 -8.32 -1.57 -4.52
N VAL A 44 -7.92 -0.79 -5.51
CA VAL A 44 -6.61 -0.90 -6.16
C VAL A 44 -5.90 0.45 -6.15
N CYS A 45 -4.60 0.42 -5.91
CA CYS A 45 -3.75 1.60 -6.05
C CYS A 45 -2.40 1.20 -6.65
N THR A 46 -1.86 2.03 -7.51
CA THR A 46 -0.51 1.85 -8.07
C THR A 46 0.31 3.12 -7.88
N PHE A 47 1.53 2.97 -7.33
CA PHE A 47 2.48 4.07 -7.10
C PHE A 47 1.83 5.29 -6.41
N GLU A 48 1.12 5.06 -5.31
CA GLU A 48 0.43 6.12 -4.56
C GLU A 48 -0.55 6.93 -5.43
N GLY A 49 -1.21 6.29 -6.40
CA GLY A 49 -2.14 6.93 -7.34
C GLY A 49 -1.49 7.57 -8.57
N LYS A 50 -0.17 7.53 -8.71
CA LYS A 50 0.55 8.08 -9.87
C LYS A 50 0.57 7.12 -11.06
N GLY A 51 0.48 5.80 -10.82
CA GLY A 51 0.69 4.76 -11.82
C GLY A 51 -0.40 4.66 -12.89
N GLY A 52 -1.66 4.75 -12.53
CA GLY A 52 -2.78 4.45 -13.45
C GLY A 52 -3.01 2.95 -13.63
N PHE A 53 -3.69 2.56 -14.73
CA PHE A 53 -4.02 1.17 -15.05
C PHE A 53 -2.80 0.45 -15.63
N GLY A 54 -1.98 -0.10 -14.74
CA GLY A 54 -0.70 -0.68 -15.14
C GLY A 54 -0.03 -1.50 -14.04
N CYS A 55 1.24 -1.86 -14.27
CA CYS A 55 2.08 -2.65 -13.39
C CYS A 55 1.46 -4.03 -13.05
N ASN A 56 1.90 -4.66 -11.98
CA ASN A 56 1.42 -5.99 -11.53
C ASN A 56 -0.08 -6.02 -11.19
N ALA A 57 -0.67 -4.88 -10.82
CA ALA A 57 -2.09 -4.81 -10.49
C ALA A 57 -2.99 -4.95 -11.74
N LYS A 58 -2.53 -4.51 -12.93
CA LYS A 58 -3.33 -4.56 -14.16
C LYS A 58 -3.73 -5.99 -14.55
N PRO A 59 -2.81 -6.91 -14.84
CA PRO A 59 -3.15 -8.27 -15.26
C PRO A 59 -3.95 -9.01 -14.19
N LEU A 60 -3.62 -8.83 -12.91
CA LEU A 60 -4.37 -9.42 -11.81
C LEU A 60 -5.84 -8.96 -11.81
N VAL A 61 -6.10 -7.66 -11.94
CA VAL A 61 -7.48 -7.12 -11.98
C VAL A 61 -8.22 -7.59 -13.23
N MET A 62 -7.55 -7.64 -14.40
CA MET A 62 -8.14 -8.16 -15.62
C MET A 62 -8.54 -9.63 -15.46
N LYS A 63 -7.68 -10.45 -14.86
CA LYS A 63 -7.97 -11.88 -14.64
C LYS A 63 -9.09 -12.09 -13.62
N ILE A 64 -9.12 -11.32 -12.54
CA ILE A 64 -10.22 -11.38 -11.58
C ILE A 64 -11.55 -11.01 -12.25
N HIS A 65 -11.58 -9.97 -13.08
CA HIS A 65 -12.78 -9.55 -13.79
C HIS A 65 -13.25 -10.60 -14.81
N GLU A 66 -12.33 -11.22 -15.55
CA GLU A 66 -12.64 -12.32 -16.47
C GLU A 66 -13.30 -13.51 -15.75
N MET A 67 -12.73 -13.91 -14.60
CA MET A 67 -13.23 -15.06 -13.84
C MET A 67 -14.52 -14.77 -13.07
N ASN A 68 -14.70 -13.54 -12.59
CA ASN A 68 -15.83 -13.14 -11.76
C ASN A 68 -16.25 -11.69 -12.10
N PRO A 69 -17.09 -11.48 -13.12
CA PRO A 69 -17.51 -10.15 -13.57
C PRO A 69 -18.31 -9.34 -12.53
N GLU A 70 -18.83 -9.99 -11.50
CA GLU A 70 -19.57 -9.36 -10.39
C GLU A 70 -18.70 -8.55 -9.44
N TYR A 71 -17.37 -8.72 -9.48
CA TYR A 71 -16.48 -7.91 -8.68
C TYR A 71 -16.45 -6.46 -9.14
N GLN A 72 -16.53 -5.55 -8.18
CA GLN A 72 -16.47 -4.12 -8.37
C GLN A 72 -15.05 -3.62 -8.07
N PHE A 73 -14.46 -2.90 -9.00
CA PHE A 73 -13.13 -2.35 -8.84
C PHE A 73 -13.17 -0.84 -8.63
N VAL A 74 -12.48 -0.37 -7.59
CA VAL A 74 -12.24 1.04 -7.35
C VAL A 74 -10.74 1.29 -7.42
N TRP A 75 -10.31 2.17 -8.32
CA TRP A 75 -8.89 2.47 -8.52
C TRP A 75 -8.57 3.90 -8.14
N PHE A 76 -7.64 4.05 -7.19
CA PHE A 76 -7.18 5.37 -6.73
C PHE A 76 -6.21 5.99 -7.73
N VAL A 77 -6.50 7.21 -8.15
CA VAL A 77 -5.65 7.97 -9.07
C VAL A 77 -5.47 9.42 -8.60
N ASN A 78 -4.29 9.97 -8.88
CA ASN A 78 -4.03 11.40 -8.66
C ASN A 78 -4.50 12.24 -9.87
N ASP A 79 -4.51 11.63 -11.06
CA ASP A 79 -4.97 12.24 -12.30
C ASP A 79 -6.20 11.50 -12.82
N MET A 80 -7.35 12.16 -12.76
CA MET A 80 -8.64 11.63 -13.22
C MET A 80 -8.75 11.53 -14.75
N GLY A 81 -7.83 12.17 -15.51
CA GLY A 81 -7.77 12.10 -16.97
C GLY A 81 -7.22 10.78 -17.51
N LYS A 82 -6.59 9.94 -16.66
CA LYS A 82 -6.06 8.64 -17.10
C LYS A 82 -7.15 7.70 -17.60
N SER A 83 -6.84 6.98 -18.68
CA SER A 83 -7.72 5.96 -19.27
C SER A 83 -7.76 4.68 -18.44
N PHE A 84 -8.96 4.14 -18.26
CA PHE A 84 -9.24 2.86 -17.61
C PHE A 84 -10.38 2.14 -18.33
N PRO A 85 -10.47 0.81 -18.24
CA PRO A 85 -11.65 0.07 -18.69
C PRO A 85 -12.93 0.50 -17.94
N ASP A 86 -14.09 0.40 -18.60
CA ASP A 86 -15.38 0.84 -18.07
C ASP A 86 -15.81 0.14 -16.80
N TYR A 87 -15.36 -1.11 -16.58
CA TYR A 87 -15.65 -1.87 -15.37
C TYR A 87 -14.87 -1.38 -14.13
N ILE A 88 -13.95 -0.42 -14.29
CA ILE A 88 -13.15 0.13 -13.19
C ILE A 88 -13.62 1.55 -12.85
N LYS A 89 -14.06 1.74 -11.63
CA LYS A 89 -14.39 3.06 -11.10
C LYS A 89 -13.12 3.80 -10.67
N LYS A 90 -12.73 4.84 -11.40
CA LYS A 90 -11.69 5.77 -10.96
C LYS A 90 -12.17 6.62 -9.80
N VAL A 91 -11.31 6.82 -8.80
CA VAL A 91 -11.56 7.72 -7.67
C VAL A 91 -10.31 8.53 -7.34
N PRO A 92 -10.47 9.79 -6.89
CA PRO A 92 -9.32 10.60 -6.54
C PRO A 92 -8.61 10.04 -5.31
N ASN A 93 -7.28 10.06 -5.32
CA ASN A 93 -6.45 9.57 -4.21
C ASN A 93 -6.34 10.63 -3.08
N THR A 94 -7.48 11.10 -2.58
CA THR A 94 -7.58 12.01 -1.43
C THR A 94 -7.78 11.24 -0.13
N LEU A 95 -7.55 11.88 1.02
CA LEU A 95 -7.75 11.25 2.33
C LEU A 95 -9.18 10.71 2.48
N ILE A 96 -10.20 11.53 2.22
CA ILE A 96 -11.60 11.14 2.40
C ILE A 96 -11.97 9.99 1.48
N SER A 97 -11.56 10.06 0.21
CA SER A 97 -11.79 8.99 -0.77
C SER A 97 -11.12 7.69 -0.32
N ARG A 98 -9.85 7.73 0.11
CA ARG A 98 -9.15 6.53 0.62
C ARG A 98 -9.88 5.94 1.82
N VAL A 99 -10.17 6.74 2.83
CA VAL A 99 -10.83 6.26 4.05
C VAL A 99 -12.17 5.60 3.71
N TYR A 100 -12.98 6.24 2.87
CA TYR A 100 -14.29 5.72 2.47
C TYR A 100 -14.18 4.39 1.72
N TRP A 101 -13.38 4.34 0.65
CA TRP A 101 -13.31 3.15 -0.19
C TRP A 101 -12.54 2.01 0.45
N LEU A 102 -11.39 2.28 1.08
CA LEU A 102 -10.61 1.24 1.76
C LEU A 102 -11.40 0.62 2.92
N THR A 103 -12.13 1.42 3.70
CA THR A 103 -12.94 0.89 4.81
C THR A 103 -14.02 -0.08 4.34
N ARG A 104 -14.54 0.10 3.12
CA ARG A 104 -15.63 -0.70 2.55
C ARG A 104 -15.17 -1.87 1.67
N SER A 105 -13.96 -1.84 1.15
CA SER A 105 -13.45 -2.88 0.26
C SER A 105 -13.07 -4.14 1.01
N LYS A 106 -13.48 -5.31 0.49
CA LYS A 106 -13.08 -6.61 1.04
C LYS A 106 -11.62 -6.90 0.78
N VAL A 107 -11.13 -6.56 -0.42
CA VAL A 107 -9.75 -6.78 -0.84
C VAL A 107 -9.08 -5.46 -1.21
N TRP A 108 -7.84 -5.31 -0.79
CA TRP A 108 -6.96 -4.22 -1.19
C TRP A 108 -5.81 -4.78 -2.01
N ILE A 109 -5.55 -4.18 -3.16
CA ILE A 109 -4.40 -4.48 -4.03
C ILE A 109 -3.55 -3.22 -4.14
N ASP A 110 -2.28 -3.30 -3.81
CA ASP A 110 -1.33 -2.20 -4.00
C ASP A 110 0.02 -2.74 -4.48
N ASN A 111 0.79 -1.91 -5.14
CA ASN A 111 2.17 -2.20 -5.50
C ASN A 111 3.19 -1.30 -4.79
N TYR A 112 2.72 -0.52 -3.83
CA TYR A 112 3.50 0.42 -3.03
C TYR A 112 2.93 0.49 -1.61
N ARG A 113 3.57 1.24 -0.71
CA ARG A 113 3.12 1.38 0.69
C ARG A 113 1.86 2.23 0.80
N LYS A 114 0.99 1.86 1.72
CA LYS A 114 -0.12 2.71 2.14
C LYS A 114 0.39 3.93 2.93
N PRO A 115 -0.33 5.05 2.90
CA PRO A 115 -0.03 6.20 3.75
C PRO A 115 -0.03 5.85 5.24
N PHE A 116 0.87 6.48 6.00
CA PHE A 116 0.93 6.34 7.44
C PHE A 116 -0.38 6.83 8.08
N GLY A 117 -0.99 5.96 8.89
CA GLY A 117 -2.32 6.21 9.47
C GLY A 117 -3.46 5.42 8.81
N THR A 118 -3.20 4.71 7.71
CA THR A 118 -4.16 3.74 7.15
C THR A 118 -4.40 2.61 8.14
N CYS A 119 -5.66 2.15 8.25
CA CYS A 119 -6.06 1.05 9.13
C CYS A 119 -6.96 0.05 8.42
N LYS A 120 -6.53 -1.20 8.34
CA LYS A 120 -7.29 -2.35 7.85
C LYS A 120 -8.23 -2.91 8.93
N ARG A 121 -9.40 -3.45 8.55
CA ARG A 121 -10.24 -4.28 9.44
C ARG A 121 -9.75 -5.73 9.39
N LYS A 122 -9.99 -6.50 10.44
CA LYS A 122 -9.62 -7.92 10.50
C LYS A 122 -10.27 -8.79 9.42
N ASN A 123 -11.45 -8.40 8.94
CA ASN A 123 -12.19 -9.14 7.90
C ASN A 123 -11.90 -8.65 6.47
N GLN A 124 -10.90 -7.80 6.28
CA GLN A 124 -10.39 -7.36 4.97
C GLN A 124 -9.08 -8.09 4.67
N TYR A 125 -8.76 -8.21 3.40
CA TYR A 125 -7.53 -8.81 2.90
C TYR A 125 -6.71 -7.80 2.13
N TYR A 126 -5.42 -7.70 2.41
CA TYR A 126 -4.50 -6.79 1.73
C TYR A 126 -3.36 -7.57 1.11
N ILE A 127 -3.32 -7.59 -0.22
CA ILE A 127 -2.22 -8.14 -1.00
C ILE A 127 -1.38 -7.01 -1.59
N ASN A 128 -0.08 -7.05 -1.36
CA ASN A 128 0.88 -6.17 -2.00
C ASN A 128 1.53 -6.93 -3.16
N VAL A 129 1.20 -6.53 -4.39
CA VAL A 129 1.71 -7.18 -5.61
C VAL A 129 3.08 -6.66 -6.03
N ASN A 130 3.69 -5.81 -5.21
CA ASN A 130 5.00 -5.21 -5.46
C ASN A 130 5.10 -4.52 -6.83
N HIS A 131 6.19 -3.84 -7.12
CA HIS A 131 6.45 -3.21 -8.42
C HIS A 131 7.84 -3.53 -8.97
N TYR A 132 8.65 -4.20 -8.19
CA TYR A 132 9.98 -4.68 -8.56
C TYR A 132 10.15 -6.10 -8.01
N THR A 133 10.80 -6.93 -8.79
CA THR A 133 11.02 -8.33 -8.47
C THR A 133 12.46 -8.61 -8.05
N VAL A 134 13.35 -7.67 -8.35
CA VAL A 134 14.79 -7.80 -8.11
C VAL A 134 15.25 -6.75 -7.12
N ALA A 135 15.81 -7.18 -6.00
CA ALA A 135 16.36 -6.32 -4.96
C ALA A 135 17.72 -5.71 -5.36
N ILE A 136 17.76 -5.05 -6.51
CA ILE A 136 18.98 -4.40 -7.02
C ILE A 136 19.38 -3.19 -6.17
N LYS A 137 18.43 -2.57 -5.49
CA LYS A 137 18.67 -1.38 -4.67
C LYS A 137 18.67 -1.75 -3.19
N CYS A 138 19.59 -1.19 -2.43
CA CYS A 138 19.47 -1.18 -0.98
C CYS A 138 18.18 -0.49 -0.56
N THR A 139 17.21 -1.26 -0.09
CA THR A 139 15.90 -0.77 0.35
C THR A 139 15.71 -1.05 1.83
N GLY A 140 14.79 -0.31 2.47
CA GLY A 140 14.40 -0.53 3.84
C GLY A 140 15.60 -0.61 4.80
N LEU A 141 15.67 -1.68 5.57
CA LEU A 141 16.69 -1.90 6.60
C LEU A 141 18.14 -1.97 6.05
N LEU A 142 18.31 -2.43 4.80
CA LEU A 142 19.63 -2.48 4.16
C LEU A 142 20.23 -1.08 3.90
N ARG A 143 19.47 -0.01 4.06
CA ARG A 143 19.96 1.35 3.96
C ARG A 143 20.73 1.82 5.20
N GLY A 144 20.74 1.03 6.27
CA GLY A 144 21.40 1.40 7.53
C GLY A 144 20.93 2.77 8.05
N GLU A 145 21.87 3.66 8.39
CA GLU A 145 21.58 5.02 8.87
C GLU A 145 20.76 5.87 7.89
N GLY A 146 20.76 5.55 6.59
CA GLY A 146 19.91 6.19 5.59
C GLY A 146 18.43 5.80 5.64
N PHE A 147 18.05 4.87 6.54
CA PHE A 147 16.66 4.47 6.76
C PHE A 147 16.11 5.19 7.99
N SER A 148 15.54 6.38 7.79
CA SER A 148 15.07 7.23 8.88
C SER A 148 13.98 6.58 9.73
N GLU A 149 13.83 7.01 11.00
CA GLU A 149 12.77 6.56 11.91
C GLU A 149 11.38 6.71 11.26
N MET A 150 11.12 7.82 10.58
CA MET A 150 9.83 8.00 9.91
C MET A 150 9.60 6.99 8.79
N ALA A 151 10.62 6.63 8.03
CA ALA A 151 10.54 5.60 6.99
C ALA A 151 10.26 4.22 7.60
N TYR A 152 10.88 3.90 8.73
CA TYR A 152 10.60 2.69 9.50
C TYR A 152 9.15 2.65 9.96
N LEU A 153 8.65 3.71 10.61
CA LEU A 153 7.28 3.78 11.11
C LEU A 153 6.22 3.62 10.00
N VAL A 154 6.45 4.24 8.84
CA VAL A 154 5.56 4.09 7.67
C VAL A 154 5.60 2.67 7.16
N SER A 155 6.78 2.08 7.03
CA SER A 155 6.94 0.69 6.55
C SER A 155 6.29 -0.30 7.51
N LYS A 156 6.52 -0.16 8.81
CA LYS A 156 5.92 -1.02 9.84
C LYS A 156 4.39 -0.91 9.85
N ASN A 157 3.83 0.31 9.77
CA ASN A 157 2.38 0.49 9.71
C ASN A 157 1.75 -0.18 8.48
N ASP A 158 2.43 -0.17 7.33
CA ASP A 158 1.95 -0.84 6.12
C ASP A 158 2.10 -2.35 6.24
N SER A 159 3.28 -2.82 6.62
CA SER A 159 3.62 -4.23 6.79
C SER A 159 2.68 -4.97 7.73
N ASP A 160 2.30 -4.34 8.85
CA ASP A 160 1.35 -4.91 9.82
C ASP A 160 -0.07 -5.13 9.25
N MET A 161 -0.37 -4.56 8.09
CA MET A 161 -1.66 -4.70 7.42
C MET A 161 -1.61 -5.67 6.24
N ILE A 162 -0.44 -5.94 5.66
CA ILE A 162 -0.28 -6.82 4.51
C ILE A 162 -0.52 -8.27 4.98
N ASP A 163 -1.46 -8.94 4.31
CA ASP A 163 -1.67 -10.37 4.52
C ASP A 163 -0.69 -11.19 3.66
N ASP A 164 -0.50 -10.79 2.38
CA ASP A 164 0.47 -11.43 1.49
C ASP A 164 1.25 -10.41 0.65
N LEU A 165 2.53 -10.68 0.48
CA LEU A 165 3.44 -9.93 -0.38
C LEU A 165 3.88 -10.82 -1.56
N VAL A 166 3.53 -10.42 -2.78
CA VAL A 166 3.89 -11.15 -4.01
C VAL A 166 5.35 -10.93 -4.37
N ILE A 167 6.05 -12.04 -4.60
CA ILE A 167 7.45 -12.08 -5.04
C ILE A 167 7.63 -13.10 -6.17
N ASP A 168 8.78 -13.09 -6.83
CA ASP A 168 9.04 -13.93 -7.99
C ASP A 168 9.92 -15.17 -7.71
N SER A 169 10.73 -15.15 -6.65
CA SER A 169 11.75 -16.19 -6.46
C SER A 169 12.19 -16.33 -5.00
N ASP A 170 12.84 -17.45 -4.69
CA ASP A 170 13.49 -17.68 -3.40
C ASP A 170 14.62 -16.67 -3.14
N TRP A 171 15.30 -16.24 -4.19
CA TRP A 171 16.32 -15.19 -4.07
C TRP A 171 15.70 -13.84 -3.66
N CYS A 172 14.55 -13.49 -4.26
CA CYS A 172 13.82 -12.29 -3.89
C CYS A 172 13.35 -12.35 -2.42
N GLU A 173 12.85 -13.51 -1.96
CA GLU A 173 12.49 -13.75 -0.57
C GLU A 173 13.67 -13.49 0.37
N GLN A 174 14.83 -14.11 0.12
CA GLN A 174 16.05 -13.93 0.93
C GLN A 174 16.53 -12.48 1.00
N CYS A 175 16.34 -11.73 -0.09
CA CYS A 175 16.66 -10.30 -0.12
C CYS A 175 15.65 -9.47 0.68
N PHE A 176 14.37 -9.75 0.54
CA PHE A 176 13.30 -8.99 1.18
C PHE A 176 13.17 -9.29 2.66
N ASP A 177 13.40 -10.50 3.09
CA ASP A 177 13.45 -10.90 4.49
C ASP A 177 14.45 -10.03 5.29
N LYS A 178 15.58 -9.68 4.68
CA LYS A 178 16.61 -8.81 5.28
C LYS A 178 16.34 -7.31 5.08
N ALA A 179 15.62 -6.94 4.02
CA ALA A 179 15.46 -5.55 3.60
C ALA A 179 14.18 -4.91 4.11
N LEU A 180 13.09 -5.66 4.15
CA LEU A 180 11.77 -5.11 4.45
C LEU A 180 11.45 -5.19 5.95
N VAL A 181 10.67 -4.24 6.42
CA VAL A 181 10.03 -4.30 7.75
C VAL A 181 8.74 -5.11 7.57
N TYR A 182 8.86 -6.39 7.23
CA TYR A 182 7.74 -7.29 6.94
C TYR A 182 8.03 -8.68 7.49
N GLU A 183 7.10 -9.22 8.25
CA GLU A 183 7.20 -10.52 8.94
C GLU A 183 6.06 -11.47 8.52
N GLY A 184 5.37 -11.15 7.41
CA GLY A 184 4.22 -11.92 6.93
C GLY A 184 4.58 -12.94 5.86
N THR A 185 3.58 -13.36 5.09
CA THR A 185 3.71 -14.42 4.07
C THR A 185 4.18 -13.84 2.73
N PHE A 186 5.22 -14.45 2.16
CA PHE A 186 5.63 -14.22 0.78
C PHE A 186 4.93 -15.20 -0.17
N LEU A 187 4.20 -14.67 -1.15
CA LEU A 187 3.60 -15.45 -2.25
C LEU A 187 4.55 -15.50 -3.45
N LYS A 188 5.18 -16.64 -3.66
CA LYS A 188 6.09 -16.88 -4.79
C LYS A 188 5.33 -17.29 -6.05
N THR A 189 4.65 -16.33 -6.68
CA THR A 189 3.81 -16.55 -7.87
C THR A 189 4.38 -15.90 -9.13
N GLY A 190 5.52 -15.25 -9.05
CA GLY A 190 6.02 -14.44 -10.14
C GLY A 190 5.45 -13.02 -10.15
N ALA A 191 5.91 -12.20 -11.09
CA ALA A 191 5.39 -10.86 -11.29
C ALA A 191 4.20 -10.93 -12.25
N PRO A 192 2.96 -10.63 -11.83
CA PRO A 192 1.76 -10.78 -12.68
C PRO A 192 1.83 -10.07 -14.03
N ARG A 193 2.65 -9.02 -14.15
CA ARG A 193 2.86 -8.30 -15.43
C ARG A 193 3.69 -9.07 -16.47
N CYS A 194 4.30 -10.19 -16.06
CA CYS A 194 5.11 -11.02 -16.95
C CYS A 194 4.32 -12.20 -17.53
N ASP A 195 3.07 -12.41 -17.10
CA ASP A 195 2.14 -13.38 -17.63
C ASP A 195 1.41 -12.76 -18.84
#